data_b411960157d660e89e222883eee03945
#
_entry.id   b411960157d660e89e222883eee03945
#
_cell.length_a   1.000
_cell.length_b   1.000
_cell.length_c   1.000
_cell.angle_alpha   90.00
_cell.angle_beta   90.00
_cell.angle_gamma   90.00
#
_symmetry.space_group_name_H-M   'P 1'
#
loop_
_entity.id
_entity.type
_entity.pdbx_description
1 polymer ?
#
loop_
_entity_poly.entity_id
_entity_poly.type
_entity_poly.pdbx_seq_one_letter_code
_entity_poly.pdbx_strand_id
1 'polypeptide(L)'
;MTEREALTALRGDDVAQAARAAGVLWQMWHRSGDPRLDGLLQEGIEAMQREDLPGADTTFTRLINEAPAFAEGWNKRATVRYMAQDYAAAIAECRETLARNPNHFGALSGQGLCHLMLGQFSEAADLFRRTLAVHPHLGSARDNLRTALSEIVKLN
;
A
#
# COMPACT_ATOMS: atom_id res chain seq x y z
N MET A 1 -17.00 -4.90 13.59
CA MET A 1 -15.93 -3.92 13.82
C MET A 1 -15.98 -2.88 12.71
N THR A 2 -16.04 -1.62 13.06
CA THR A 2 -15.95 -0.51 12.11
C THR A 2 -14.51 -0.25 11.73
N GLU A 3 -14.28 0.50 10.66
CA GLU A 3 -12.93 0.91 10.25
C GLU A 3 -12.21 1.66 11.37
N ARG A 4 -12.92 2.56 12.04
CA ARG A 4 -12.37 3.32 13.17
C ARG A 4 -11.95 2.42 14.33
N GLU A 5 -12.76 1.44 14.67
CA GLU A 5 -12.44 0.46 15.72
C GLU A 5 -11.23 -0.39 15.33
N ALA A 6 -11.18 -0.82 14.07
CA ALA A 6 -10.06 -1.58 13.54
C ALA A 6 -8.76 -0.77 13.54
N LEU A 7 -8.80 0.50 13.15
CA LEU A 7 -7.63 1.38 13.20
C LEU A 7 -7.16 1.63 14.63
N THR A 8 -8.09 1.73 15.59
CA THR A 8 -7.75 1.86 17.01
C THR A 8 -7.08 0.58 17.53
N ALA A 9 -7.64 -0.59 17.22
CA ALA A 9 -7.06 -1.88 17.61
C ALA A 9 -5.69 -2.12 16.97
N LEU A 10 -5.50 -1.68 15.72
CA LEU A 10 -4.24 -1.80 15.00
C LEU A 10 -3.09 -1.09 15.72
N ARG A 11 -3.38 0.04 16.37
CA ARG A 11 -2.41 0.86 17.10
C ARG A 11 -2.18 0.39 18.54
N GLY A 12 -3.01 -0.54 19.04
CA GLY A 12 -2.94 -1.00 20.41
C GLY A 12 -1.74 -1.92 20.69
N ASP A 13 -1.50 -2.19 21.98
CA ASP A 13 -0.36 -3.00 22.43
C ASP A 13 -0.58 -4.51 22.27
N ASP A 14 -1.83 -4.95 22.10
CA ASP A 14 -2.15 -6.36 21.87
C ASP A 14 -1.85 -6.72 20.41
N VAL A 15 -0.70 -7.40 20.21
CA VAL A 15 -0.20 -7.78 18.89
C VAL A 15 -1.18 -8.70 18.14
N ALA A 16 -1.84 -9.63 18.85
CA ALA A 16 -2.78 -10.55 18.24
C ALA A 16 -4.05 -9.81 17.77
N GLN A 17 -4.54 -8.88 18.59
CA GLN A 17 -5.68 -8.04 18.23
C GLN A 17 -5.34 -7.12 17.06
N ALA A 18 -4.13 -6.54 17.06
CA ALA A 18 -3.66 -5.70 15.96
C ALA A 18 -3.57 -6.49 14.64
N ALA A 19 -3.09 -7.74 14.68
CA ALA A 19 -3.04 -8.59 13.50
C ALA A 19 -4.44 -8.89 12.94
N ARG A 20 -5.41 -9.16 13.82
CA ARG A 20 -6.80 -9.35 13.39
C ARG A 20 -7.38 -8.07 12.79
N ALA A 21 -7.11 -6.93 13.40
CA ALA A 21 -7.55 -5.63 12.89
C ALA A 21 -6.96 -5.33 11.51
N ALA A 22 -5.69 -5.64 11.29
CA ALA A 22 -5.06 -5.50 9.97
C ALA A 22 -5.78 -6.31 8.90
N GLY A 23 -6.17 -7.55 9.22
CA GLY A 23 -6.95 -8.40 8.31
C GLY A 23 -8.34 -7.84 8.01
N VAL A 24 -9.01 -7.29 9.02
CA VAL A 24 -10.32 -6.64 8.85
C VAL A 24 -10.20 -5.42 7.93
N LEU A 25 -9.22 -4.55 8.16
CA LEU A 25 -8.97 -3.38 7.31
C LEU A 25 -8.65 -3.78 5.88
N TRP A 26 -7.82 -4.79 5.70
CA TRP A 26 -7.52 -5.33 4.37
C TRP A 26 -8.79 -5.73 3.63
N GLN A 27 -9.67 -6.50 4.27
CA GLN A 27 -10.94 -6.92 3.66
C GLN A 27 -11.84 -5.72 3.35
N MET A 28 -11.95 -4.74 4.27
CA MET A 28 -12.76 -3.55 4.06
C MET A 28 -12.26 -2.74 2.87
N TRP A 29 -10.96 -2.53 2.78
CA TRP A 29 -10.36 -1.71 1.73
C TRP A 29 -10.40 -2.38 0.34
N HIS A 30 -10.54 -3.70 0.29
CA HIS A 30 -10.68 -4.45 -0.97
C HIS A 30 -12.14 -4.54 -1.47
N ARG A 31 -13.08 -3.92 -0.79
CA ARG A 31 -14.50 -3.89 -1.18
C ARG A 31 -14.90 -2.51 -1.66
N SER A 32 -15.38 -2.44 -2.90
CA SER A 32 -15.88 -1.21 -3.50
C SER A 32 -17.34 -0.91 -3.15
N GLY A 33 -18.09 -1.93 -2.75
CA GLY A 33 -19.54 -1.89 -2.61
C GLY A 33 -20.29 -2.33 -3.87
N ASP A 34 -19.57 -2.58 -4.97
CA ASP A 34 -20.10 -3.08 -6.23
C ASP A 34 -19.41 -4.39 -6.58
N PRO A 35 -20.15 -5.53 -6.61
CA PRO A 35 -19.54 -6.84 -6.92
C PRO A 35 -18.84 -6.89 -8.28
N ARG A 36 -19.28 -6.11 -9.26
CA ARG A 36 -18.66 -6.03 -10.59
C ARG A 36 -17.27 -5.41 -10.51
N LEU A 37 -17.12 -4.34 -9.75
CA LEU A 37 -15.84 -3.68 -9.53
C LEU A 37 -14.90 -4.55 -8.68
N ASP A 38 -15.44 -5.23 -7.67
CA ASP A 38 -14.68 -6.19 -6.87
C ASP A 38 -14.17 -7.35 -7.73
N GLY A 39 -14.96 -7.76 -8.72
CA GLY A 39 -14.56 -8.76 -9.73
C GLY A 39 -13.39 -8.28 -10.59
N LEU A 40 -13.41 -7.01 -11.03
CA LEU A 40 -12.29 -6.42 -11.77
C LEU A 40 -11.02 -6.36 -10.90
N LEU A 41 -11.15 -5.99 -9.64
CA LEU A 41 -10.02 -6.00 -8.71
C LEU A 41 -9.41 -7.39 -8.62
N GLN A 42 -10.24 -8.41 -8.43
CA GLN A 42 -9.80 -9.80 -8.34
C GLN A 42 -9.14 -10.28 -9.63
N GLU A 43 -9.70 -9.94 -10.79
CA GLU A 43 -9.13 -10.26 -12.10
C GLU A 43 -7.72 -9.68 -12.26
N GLY A 44 -7.53 -8.41 -11.87
CA GLY A 44 -6.21 -7.78 -11.90
C GLY A 44 -5.22 -8.42 -10.94
N ILE A 45 -5.67 -8.80 -9.74
CA ILE A 45 -4.84 -9.51 -8.75
C ILE A 45 -4.38 -10.87 -9.31
N GLU A 46 -5.27 -11.61 -9.93
CA GLU A 46 -4.93 -12.90 -10.56
C GLU A 46 -3.93 -12.74 -11.70
N ALA A 47 -4.06 -11.68 -12.50
CA ALA A 47 -3.07 -11.36 -13.53
C ALA A 47 -1.69 -11.07 -12.94
N MET A 48 -1.64 -10.31 -11.83
CA MET A 48 -0.38 -10.07 -11.09
C MET A 48 0.25 -11.38 -10.61
N GLN A 49 -0.57 -12.28 -10.05
CA GLN A 49 -0.10 -13.58 -9.54
C GLN A 49 0.48 -14.47 -10.65
N ARG A 50 -0.02 -14.33 -11.87
CA ARG A 50 0.53 -14.99 -13.05
C ARG A 50 1.72 -14.24 -13.67
N GLU A 51 2.15 -13.16 -13.04
CA GLU A 51 3.21 -12.28 -13.55
C GLU A 51 2.85 -11.64 -14.90
N ASP A 52 1.57 -11.57 -15.24
CA ASP A 52 1.07 -10.85 -16.41
C ASP A 52 0.88 -9.37 -16.04
N LEU A 53 1.99 -8.65 -16.00
CA LEU A 53 1.96 -7.23 -15.62
C LEU A 53 1.20 -6.35 -16.63
N PRO A 54 1.32 -6.55 -17.95
CA PRO A 54 0.51 -5.80 -18.91
C PRO A 54 -0.99 -6.05 -18.74
N GLY A 55 -1.41 -7.29 -18.51
CA GLY A 55 -2.81 -7.63 -18.25
C GLY A 55 -3.32 -7.04 -16.95
N ALA A 56 -2.54 -7.10 -15.88
CA ALA A 56 -2.88 -6.49 -14.60
C ALA A 56 -3.03 -4.97 -14.74
N ASP A 57 -2.11 -4.30 -15.43
CA ASP A 57 -2.15 -2.86 -15.67
C ASP A 57 -3.42 -2.46 -16.42
N THR A 58 -3.76 -3.17 -17.48
CA THR A 58 -4.98 -2.93 -18.26
C THR A 58 -6.24 -3.06 -17.38
N THR A 59 -6.31 -4.11 -16.56
CA THR A 59 -7.46 -4.38 -15.70
C THR A 59 -7.60 -3.32 -14.60
N PHE A 60 -6.52 -2.95 -13.93
CA PHE A 60 -6.56 -1.90 -12.90
C PHE A 60 -6.81 -0.51 -13.48
N THR A 61 -6.32 -0.23 -14.68
CA THR A 61 -6.62 1.02 -15.39
C THR A 61 -8.12 1.12 -15.67
N ARG A 62 -8.74 0.04 -16.12
CA ARG A 62 -10.19 -0.02 -16.30
C ARG A 62 -10.92 0.20 -14.97
N LEU A 63 -10.50 -0.45 -13.90
CA LEU A 63 -11.08 -0.27 -12.57
C LEU A 63 -11.01 1.18 -12.11
N ILE A 64 -9.86 1.83 -12.27
CA ILE A 64 -9.66 3.24 -11.91
C ILE A 64 -10.58 4.15 -12.74
N ASN A 65 -10.72 3.89 -14.03
CA ASN A 65 -11.58 4.70 -14.91
C ASN A 65 -13.05 4.56 -14.53
N GLU A 66 -13.49 3.38 -14.15
CA GLU A 66 -14.87 3.12 -13.73
C GLU A 66 -15.17 3.56 -12.29
N ALA A 67 -14.16 3.52 -11.41
CA ALA A 67 -14.30 3.84 -10.00
C ALA A 67 -13.11 4.65 -9.49
N PRO A 68 -12.95 5.91 -9.91
CA PRO A 68 -11.77 6.71 -9.55
C PRO A 68 -11.68 7.02 -8.05
N ALA A 69 -12.77 6.90 -7.30
CA ALA A 69 -12.79 7.08 -5.84
C ALA A 69 -12.38 5.83 -5.07
N PHE A 70 -12.29 4.68 -5.72
CA PHE A 70 -11.91 3.42 -5.07
C PHE A 70 -10.39 3.34 -4.92
N ALA A 71 -9.91 3.58 -3.70
CA ALA A 71 -8.48 3.68 -3.40
C ALA A 71 -7.68 2.44 -3.83
N GLU A 72 -8.24 1.25 -3.67
CA GLU A 72 -7.52 0.00 -3.91
C GLU A 72 -7.16 -0.22 -5.37
N GLY A 73 -7.94 0.31 -6.30
CA GLY A 73 -7.57 0.29 -7.73
C GLY A 73 -6.23 0.99 -7.99
N TRP A 74 -6.05 2.16 -7.39
CA TRP A 74 -4.79 2.91 -7.46
C TRP A 74 -3.65 2.17 -6.76
N ASN A 75 -3.92 1.61 -5.58
CA ASN A 75 -2.91 0.87 -4.82
C ASN A 75 -2.40 -0.36 -5.59
N LYS A 76 -3.30 -1.11 -6.20
CA LYS A 76 -2.92 -2.30 -6.98
C LYS A 76 -2.13 -1.93 -8.24
N ARG A 77 -2.51 -0.88 -8.94
CA ARG A 77 -1.73 -0.41 -10.09
C ARG A 77 -0.35 0.10 -9.66
N ALA A 78 -0.26 0.76 -8.50
CA ALA A 78 1.04 1.12 -7.92
C ALA A 78 1.93 -0.11 -7.71
N THR A 79 1.36 -1.21 -7.23
CA THR A 79 2.09 -2.47 -7.07
C THR A 79 2.60 -3.01 -8.41
N VAL A 80 1.79 -2.94 -9.46
CA VAL A 80 2.19 -3.32 -10.82
C VAL A 80 3.36 -2.45 -11.30
N ARG A 81 3.30 -1.14 -11.09
CA ARG A 81 4.39 -0.21 -11.43
C ARG A 81 5.67 -0.55 -10.67
N TYR A 82 5.55 -0.86 -9.39
CA TYR A 82 6.69 -1.30 -8.57
C TYR A 82 7.32 -2.59 -9.13
N MET A 83 6.51 -3.59 -9.45
CA MET A 83 6.98 -4.84 -10.04
C MET A 83 7.66 -4.63 -11.40
N ALA A 84 7.21 -3.66 -12.17
CA ALA A 84 7.82 -3.24 -13.44
C ALA A 84 9.04 -2.33 -13.24
N GLN A 85 9.43 -2.04 -12.00
CA GLN A 85 10.54 -1.15 -11.65
C GLN A 85 10.34 0.31 -12.08
N ASP A 86 9.11 0.70 -12.36
CA ASP A 86 8.74 2.09 -12.61
C ASP A 86 8.34 2.76 -11.28
N TYR A 87 9.35 3.04 -10.48
CA TYR A 87 9.18 3.54 -9.12
C TYR A 87 8.57 4.94 -9.07
N ALA A 88 8.90 5.80 -10.03
CA ALA A 88 8.33 7.15 -10.09
C ALA A 88 6.82 7.11 -10.35
N ALA A 89 6.35 6.28 -11.27
CA ALA A 89 4.93 6.08 -11.53
C ALA A 89 4.24 5.44 -10.33
N ALA A 90 4.87 4.46 -9.68
CA ALA A 90 4.34 3.82 -8.48
C ALA A 90 4.14 4.83 -7.34
N ILE A 91 5.09 5.74 -7.12
CA ILE A 91 4.97 6.81 -6.12
C ILE A 91 3.75 7.69 -6.40
N ALA A 92 3.56 8.11 -7.65
CA ALA A 92 2.41 8.93 -8.02
C ALA A 92 1.08 8.24 -7.70
N GLU A 93 0.99 6.94 -7.94
CA GLU A 93 -0.23 6.17 -7.68
C GLU A 93 -0.43 5.83 -6.20
N CYS A 94 0.64 5.64 -5.44
CA CYS A 94 0.56 5.58 -3.98
C CYS A 94 -0.01 6.89 -3.39
N ARG A 95 0.40 8.04 -3.92
CA ARG A 95 -0.16 9.34 -3.52
C ARG A 95 -1.65 9.44 -3.81
N GLU A 96 -2.10 8.94 -4.98
CA GLU A 96 -3.52 8.87 -5.31
C GLU A 96 -4.28 7.96 -4.34
N THR A 97 -3.70 6.83 -3.96
CA THR A 97 -4.27 5.94 -2.94
C THR A 97 -4.44 6.66 -1.61
N LEU A 98 -3.40 7.35 -1.16
CA LEU A 98 -3.38 8.04 0.13
C LEU A 98 -4.29 9.27 0.16
N ALA A 99 -4.52 9.92 -0.98
CA ALA A 99 -5.50 11.00 -1.10
C ALA A 99 -6.92 10.49 -0.81
N ARG A 100 -7.22 9.24 -1.13
CA ARG A 100 -8.52 8.60 -0.91
C ARG A 100 -8.61 7.86 0.41
N ASN A 101 -7.50 7.30 0.88
CA ASN A 101 -7.40 6.59 2.17
C ASN A 101 -6.07 6.94 2.84
N PRO A 102 -6.03 7.99 3.69
CA PRO A 102 -4.80 8.42 4.36
C PRO A 102 -4.19 7.39 5.31
N ASN A 103 -4.97 6.41 5.77
CA ASN A 103 -4.56 5.36 6.69
C ASN A 103 -4.11 4.07 5.98
N HIS A 104 -4.02 4.09 4.67
CA HIS A 104 -3.64 2.91 3.91
C HIS A 104 -2.17 2.59 4.13
N PHE A 105 -1.89 1.75 5.13
CA PHE A 105 -0.51 1.43 5.52
C PHE A 105 0.26 0.69 4.41
N GLY A 106 -0.43 -0.09 3.58
CA GLY A 106 0.20 -0.72 2.41
C GLY A 106 0.72 0.30 1.39
N ALA A 107 -0.04 1.36 1.13
CA ALA A 107 0.37 2.43 0.22
C ALA A 107 1.50 3.29 0.82
N LEU A 108 1.44 3.59 2.13
CA LEU A 108 2.52 4.30 2.82
C LEU A 108 3.83 3.51 2.74
N SER A 109 3.78 2.23 3.06
CA SER A 109 4.95 1.34 3.01
C SER A 109 5.44 1.15 1.56
N GLY A 110 4.52 0.97 0.63
CA GLY A 110 4.83 0.82 -0.80
C GLY A 110 5.52 2.05 -1.38
N GLN A 111 5.02 3.24 -1.05
CA GLN A 111 5.66 4.48 -1.46
C GLN A 111 7.06 4.61 -0.85
N GLY A 112 7.21 4.24 0.43
CA GLY A 112 8.52 4.20 1.10
C GLY A 112 9.50 3.28 0.39
N LEU A 113 9.07 2.09 -0.02
CA LEU A 113 9.91 1.16 -0.79
C LEU A 113 10.34 1.76 -2.13
N CYS A 114 9.45 2.45 -2.84
CA CYS A 114 9.79 3.10 -4.09
C CYS A 114 10.87 4.16 -3.91
N HIS A 115 10.76 5.01 -2.89
CA HIS A 115 11.79 6.00 -2.55
C HIS A 115 13.11 5.31 -2.17
N LEU A 116 13.04 4.22 -1.41
CA LEU A 116 14.23 3.44 -1.05
C LEU A 116 14.96 2.92 -2.30
N MET A 117 14.22 2.39 -3.26
CA MET A 117 14.78 1.89 -4.51
C MET A 117 15.40 2.99 -5.38
N LEU A 118 14.91 4.23 -5.25
CA LEU A 118 15.45 5.41 -5.94
C LEU A 118 16.61 6.07 -5.18
N GLY A 119 17.02 5.52 -4.02
CA GLY A 119 18.06 6.12 -3.19
C GLY A 119 17.61 7.37 -2.45
N GLN A 120 16.33 7.63 -2.36
CA GLN A 120 15.73 8.75 -1.65
C GLN A 120 15.43 8.34 -0.21
N PHE A 121 16.49 8.19 0.58
CA PHE A 121 16.41 7.53 1.88
C PHE A 121 15.69 8.35 2.95
N SER A 122 15.79 9.67 2.92
CA SER A 122 15.08 10.54 3.86
C SER A 122 13.58 10.49 3.67
N GLU A 123 13.12 10.53 2.41
CA GLU A 123 11.72 10.40 2.04
C GLU A 123 11.19 9.01 2.40
N ALA A 124 11.99 7.98 2.13
CA ALA A 124 11.65 6.60 2.50
C ALA A 124 11.46 6.46 4.03
N ALA A 125 12.40 6.99 4.81
CA ALA A 125 12.34 6.95 6.28
C ALA A 125 11.08 7.64 6.81
N ASP A 126 10.72 8.81 6.27
CA ASP A 126 9.52 9.52 6.69
C ASP A 126 8.24 8.71 6.42
N LEU A 127 8.17 8.04 5.27
CA LEU A 127 7.03 7.20 4.91
C LEU A 127 6.94 5.95 5.79
N PHE A 128 8.05 5.31 6.11
CA PHE A 128 8.04 4.17 7.02
C PHE A 128 7.64 4.58 8.45
N ARG A 129 8.05 5.76 8.91
CA ARG A 129 7.57 6.31 10.20
C ARG A 129 6.07 6.54 10.18
N ARG A 130 5.53 7.09 9.09
CA ARG A 130 4.08 7.27 8.89
C ARG A 130 3.37 5.92 8.86
N THR A 131 3.94 4.92 8.21
CA THR A 131 3.42 3.54 8.19
C THR A 131 3.31 3.01 9.63
N LEU A 132 4.37 3.14 10.41
CA LEU A 132 4.41 2.66 11.80
C LEU A 132 3.51 3.46 12.74
N ALA A 133 3.19 4.71 12.42
CA ALA A 133 2.19 5.49 13.16
C ALA A 133 0.78 4.92 12.99
N VAL A 134 0.47 4.31 11.85
CA VAL A 134 -0.81 3.64 11.58
C VAL A 134 -0.79 2.19 12.06
N HIS A 135 0.31 1.47 11.76
CA HIS A 135 0.48 0.03 12.04
C HIS A 135 1.82 -0.22 12.72
N PRO A 136 1.93 0.03 14.04
CA PRO A 136 3.21 -0.03 14.75
C PRO A 136 3.84 -1.43 14.82
N HIS A 137 3.04 -2.48 14.60
CA HIS A 137 3.50 -3.88 14.63
C HIS A 137 3.93 -4.41 13.25
N LEU A 138 3.93 -3.59 12.21
CA LEU A 138 4.32 -4.00 10.87
C LEU A 138 5.86 -4.15 10.79
N GLY A 139 6.34 -5.40 10.94
CA GLY A 139 7.76 -5.71 11.01
C GLY A 139 8.54 -5.31 9.76
N SER A 140 7.94 -5.49 8.56
CA SER A 140 8.57 -5.08 7.31
C SER A 140 8.86 -3.57 7.25
N ALA A 141 7.93 -2.74 7.73
CA ALA A 141 8.12 -1.30 7.78
C ALA A 141 9.23 -0.90 8.77
N ARG A 142 9.31 -1.61 9.91
CA ARG A 142 10.39 -1.41 10.88
C ARG A 142 11.76 -1.75 10.30
N ASP A 143 11.86 -2.86 9.60
CA ASP A 143 13.10 -3.30 8.98
C ASP A 143 13.51 -2.36 7.84
N ASN A 144 12.57 -1.92 7.04
CA ASN A 144 12.82 -0.98 5.94
C ASN A 144 13.21 0.40 6.46
N LEU A 145 12.63 0.86 7.57
CA LEU A 145 13.05 2.09 8.24
C LEU A 145 14.51 2.00 8.69
N ARG A 146 14.87 0.88 9.31
CA ARG A 146 16.25 0.64 9.74
C ARG A 146 17.22 0.69 8.56
N THR A 147 16.86 0.08 7.44
CA THR A 147 17.63 0.12 6.20
C THR A 147 17.80 1.55 5.69
N ALA A 148 16.73 2.33 5.60
CA ALA A 148 16.77 3.71 5.15
C ALA A 148 17.68 4.57 6.04
N LEU A 149 17.56 4.43 7.38
CA LEU A 149 18.38 5.18 8.32
C LEU A 149 19.85 4.79 8.23
N SER A 150 20.16 3.52 8.02
CA SER A 150 21.53 3.03 7.80
C SER A 150 22.14 3.65 6.55
N GLU A 151 21.39 3.76 5.47
CA GLU A 151 21.88 4.37 4.22
C GLU A 151 22.12 5.88 4.37
N ILE A 152 21.29 6.58 5.15
CA ILE A 152 21.49 8.02 5.45
C ILE A 152 22.82 8.20 6.20
N VAL A 153 23.12 7.35 7.17
CA VAL A 153 24.39 7.44 7.95
C VAL A 153 25.60 7.23 7.03
N LYS A 154 25.52 6.30 6.06
CA LYS A 154 26.61 6.04 5.10
C LYS A 154 26.91 7.25 4.20
N LEU A 155 25.91 8.09 3.92
CA LEU A 155 26.06 9.27 3.06
C LEU A 155 26.70 10.46 3.81
N ASN A 156 26.74 10.42 5.13
CA ASN A 156 27.34 11.43 5.98
C ASN A 156 28.71 10.92 6.49
#